data_71ea966ad45b0c71ead596488c5a40bd
#
_entry.id   71ea966ad45b0c71ead596488c5a40bd
#
_cell.length_a   1.000
_cell.length_b   1.000
_cell.length_c   1.000
_cell.angle_alpha   90.00
_cell.angle_beta   90.00
_cell.angle_gamma   90.00
#
_symmetry.space_group_name_H-M   'P 1'
#
loop_
_entity.id
_entity.type
_entity.pdbx_description
1 polymer ?
#
loop_
_entity_poly.entity_id
_entity_poly.type
_entity_poly.pdbx_seq_one_letter_code
_entity_poly.pdbx_strand_id
1 'polypeptide(L)'
;KVMADETVRHDHYPKQCLGCSNLTSCISLMKCISGGHVYETKTVLVDNEHKVYSIVCPMMGELIKGEKPEEIKSTQQYGLTVKEYIVSLWSIGVTSLDRLQKLVSKHLGIEVSEGTVSKIIADFATECGRIADVVKDYLKKCRTKGADETGLRAQGKLHWLHVVCDRKATYLYADEKRGF
;
A
#
# COMPACT_ATOMS: atom_id res chain seq x y z
N LYS A 1 -1.36 -19.94 -11.21
CA LYS A 1 -0.87 -19.21 -12.41
C LYS A 1 -0.68 -17.75 -12.01
N VAL A 2 0.54 -17.24 -12.12
CA VAL A 2 0.82 -15.81 -11.87
C VAL A 2 0.26 -15.02 -13.06
N MET A 3 -0.51 -13.97 -12.76
CA MET A 3 -0.95 -13.01 -13.78
C MET A 3 -0.01 -11.81 -13.69
N ALA A 4 0.74 -11.56 -14.77
CA ALA A 4 1.59 -10.38 -14.89
C ALA A 4 0.85 -9.30 -15.70
N ASP A 5 1.04 -8.04 -15.33
CA ASP A 5 0.42 -6.90 -16.03
C ASP A 5 1.01 -6.69 -17.41
N GLU A 6 2.26 -7.10 -17.59
CA GLU A 6 2.98 -7.04 -18.85
C GLU A 6 3.75 -8.35 -19.09
N THR A 7 3.78 -8.82 -20.35
CA THR A 7 4.59 -9.96 -20.76
C THR A 7 5.56 -9.54 -21.83
N VAL A 8 6.84 -9.55 -21.52
CA VAL A 8 7.93 -9.34 -22.48
C VAL A 8 8.42 -10.69 -22.96
N ARG A 9 8.45 -10.90 -24.27
CA ARG A 9 8.92 -12.13 -24.89
C ARG A 9 10.37 -12.00 -25.30
N HIS A 10 11.18 -12.94 -24.88
CA HIS A 10 12.57 -13.07 -25.30
C HIS A 10 12.75 -14.39 -26.05
N ASP A 11 13.07 -14.32 -27.37
CA ASP A 11 13.30 -15.47 -28.19
C ASP A 11 14.81 -15.77 -28.26
N HIS A 12 15.18 -16.99 -27.92
CA HIS A 12 16.56 -17.46 -27.92
C HIS A 12 16.78 -18.46 -29.08
N TYR A 13 17.50 -18.02 -30.07
CA TYR A 13 17.82 -18.83 -31.23
C TYR A 13 19.15 -19.57 -31.08
N PRO A 14 19.39 -20.68 -31.83
CA PRO A 14 20.68 -21.37 -31.84
C PRO A 14 21.81 -20.40 -32.15
N LYS A 15 22.91 -20.47 -31.37
CA LYS A 15 24.05 -19.56 -31.51
C LYS A 15 24.63 -19.53 -32.95
N GLN A 16 24.62 -20.68 -33.64
CA GLN A 16 25.08 -20.79 -35.00
C GLN A 16 24.22 -20.01 -36.02
N CYS A 17 22.95 -19.71 -35.63
CA CYS A 17 22.03 -18.97 -36.50
C CYS A 17 22.08 -17.45 -36.30
N LEU A 18 22.65 -16.96 -35.22
CA LEU A 18 22.63 -15.51 -34.84
C LEU A 18 23.37 -14.61 -35.86
N GLY A 19 24.31 -15.15 -36.65
CA GLY A 19 25.02 -14.42 -37.71
C GLY A 19 24.61 -14.82 -39.14
N CYS A 20 23.55 -15.64 -39.26
CA CYS A 20 23.15 -16.18 -40.58
C CYS A 20 22.23 -15.21 -41.33
N SER A 21 22.53 -14.92 -42.60
CA SER A 21 21.69 -14.06 -43.44
C SER A 21 20.28 -14.61 -43.66
N ASN A 22 20.07 -15.92 -43.50
CA ASN A 22 18.79 -16.58 -43.68
C ASN A 22 17.99 -16.74 -42.38
N LEU A 23 18.42 -16.19 -41.23
CA LEU A 23 17.77 -16.35 -39.96
C LEU A 23 16.27 -16.02 -40.02
N THR A 24 15.92 -14.88 -40.59
CA THR A 24 14.52 -14.41 -40.69
C THR A 24 13.63 -15.44 -41.43
N SER A 25 14.09 -16.05 -42.46
CA SER A 25 13.34 -17.09 -43.20
C SER A 25 13.25 -18.41 -42.44
N CYS A 26 14.25 -18.71 -41.60
CA CYS A 26 14.28 -19.93 -40.83
C CYS A 26 13.44 -19.88 -39.53
N ILE A 27 13.18 -18.67 -38.99
CA ILE A 27 12.41 -18.51 -37.74
C ILE A 27 11.06 -19.23 -37.82
N SER A 28 10.33 -19.13 -38.91
CA SER A 28 9.03 -19.79 -39.11
C SER A 28 9.08 -21.32 -39.06
N LEU A 29 10.26 -21.90 -39.28
CA LEU A 29 10.50 -23.33 -39.29
C LEU A 29 11.01 -23.85 -37.95
N MET A 30 11.39 -22.94 -37.02
CA MET A 30 11.93 -23.30 -35.71
C MET A 30 10.81 -23.75 -34.77
N LYS A 31 11.09 -24.75 -33.97
CA LYS A 31 10.19 -25.24 -32.91
C LYS A 31 10.74 -24.84 -31.56
N CYS A 32 9.89 -24.30 -30.70
CA CYS A 32 10.25 -24.09 -29.30
C CYS A 32 10.41 -25.46 -28.62
N ILE A 33 11.58 -25.71 -28.06
CA ILE A 33 11.93 -26.98 -27.41
C ILE A 33 11.87 -26.91 -25.89
N SER A 34 12.02 -25.71 -25.35
CA SER A 34 11.91 -25.43 -23.91
C SER A 34 11.62 -23.96 -23.68
N GLY A 35 11.12 -23.63 -22.51
CA GLY A 35 10.86 -22.24 -22.11
C GLY A 35 10.75 -22.13 -20.61
N GLY A 36 10.78 -20.90 -20.12
CA GLY A 36 10.61 -20.58 -18.71
C GLY A 36 10.04 -19.19 -18.54
N HIS A 37 9.63 -18.88 -17.33
CA HIS A 37 9.16 -17.56 -16.95
C HIS A 37 10.05 -17.00 -15.83
N VAL A 38 10.51 -15.77 -16.01
CA VAL A 38 11.18 -14.99 -14.96
C VAL A 38 10.24 -13.85 -14.62
N TYR A 39 9.84 -13.73 -13.36
CA TYR A 39 8.95 -12.68 -12.89
C TYR A 39 9.78 -11.60 -12.23
N GLU A 40 9.61 -10.38 -12.69
CA GLU A 40 10.26 -9.19 -12.17
C GLU A 40 9.20 -8.16 -11.79
N THR A 41 9.49 -7.34 -10.78
CA THR A 41 8.63 -6.22 -10.38
C THR A 41 9.29 -4.90 -10.73
N LYS A 42 8.49 -3.96 -11.23
CA LYS A 42 8.92 -2.59 -11.49
C LYS A 42 8.03 -1.64 -10.71
N THR A 43 8.60 -0.95 -9.74
CA THR A 43 7.91 0.10 -9.02
C THR A 43 8.02 1.41 -9.79
N VAL A 44 6.89 2.03 -10.08
CA VAL A 44 6.80 3.33 -10.75
C VAL A 44 6.19 4.33 -9.79
N LEU A 45 6.93 5.42 -9.48
CA LEU A 45 6.40 6.57 -8.76
C LEU A 45 5.81 7.55 -9.79
N VAL A 46 4.56 7.96 -9.58
CA VAL A 46 3.87 8.94 -10.42
C VAL A 46 3.76 10.24 -9.65
N ASP A 47 4.31 11.32 -10.19
CA ASP A 47 4.13 12.68 -9.66
C ASP A 47 2.98 13.35 -10.43
N ASN A 48 1.91 13.71 -9.69
CA ASN A 48 0.77 14.44 -10.23
C ASN A 48 0.91 15.91 -9.84
N GLU A 49 1.47 16.73 -10.73
CA GLU A 49 1.63 18.15 -10.50
C GLU A 49 0.31 18.91 -10.75
N HIS A 50 -0.19 19.62 -9.74
CA HIS A 50 -1.40 20.43 -9.83
C HIS A 50 -1.07 21.91 -9.82
N LYS A 51 -1.40 22.62 -10.91
CA LYS A 51 -1.18 24.06 -11.06
C LYS A 51 -2.51 24.81 -11.06
N VAL A 52 -2.63 25.79 -10.20
CA VAL A 52 -3.80 26.69 -10.13
C VAL A 52 -3.41 28.03 -10.73
N TYR A 53 -4.17 28.47 -11.72
CA TYR A 53 -3.90 29.71 -12.43
C TYR A 53 -4.90 30.81 -12.05
N SER A 54 -4.47 32.06 -12.20
CA SER A 54 -5.34 33.22 -12.11
C SER A 54 -5.09 34.15 -13.27
N ILE A 55 -6.11 34.92 -13.68
CA ILE A 55 -6.03 35.91 -14.74
C ILE A 55 -6.90 37.11 -14.37
N VAL A 56 -6.44 38.32 -14.70
CA VAL A 56 -7.33 39.48 -14.75
C VAL A 56 -8.07 39.43 -16.10
N CYS A 57 -9.38 39.22 -16.05
CA CYS A 57 -10.20 39.05 -17.23
C CYS A 57 -10.19 40.36 -18.06
N PRO A 58 -9.72 40.36 -19.31
CA PRO A 58 -9.68 41.58 -20.13
C PRO A 58 -11.07 42.17 -20.43
N MET A 59 -12.12 41.30 -20.36
CA MET A 59 -13.50 41.73 -20.65
C MET A 59 -14.20 42.33 -19.43
N MET A 60 -13.90 41.84 -18.22
CA MET A 60 -14.56 42.19 -16.98
C MET A 60 -13.69 43.06 -16.06
N GLY A 61 -12.39 43.12 -16.28
CA GLY A 61 -11.44 43.82 -15.42
C GLY A 61 -11.24 43.19 -14.04
N GLU A 62 -11.83 42.01 -13.79
CA GLU A 62 -11.82 41.32 -12.51
C GLU A 62 -10.80 40.21 -12.47
N LEU A 63 -10.23 39.96 -11.28
CA LEU A 63 -9.33 38.83 -11.05
C LEU A 63 -10.14 37.53 -10.90
N ILE A 64 -10.00 36.66 -11.87
CA ILE A 64 -10.56 35.29 -11.84
C ILE A 64 -9.47 34.32 -11.42
N LYS A 65 -9.76 33.47 -10.44
CA LYS A 65 -8.84 32.45 -9.92
C LYS A 65 -9.42 31.07 -10.17
N GLY A 66 -8.59 30.14 -10.60
CA GLY A 66 -8.91 28.72 -10.60
C GLY A 66 -9.04 28.20 -9.17
N GLU A 67 -9.77 27.12 -9.00
CA GLU A 67 -9.94 26.46 -7.72
C GLU A 67 -9.00 25.27 -7.60
N LYS A 68 -8.45 25.11 -6.42
CA LYS A 68 -7.64 23.93 -6.09
C LYS A 68 -8.58 22.79 -5.71
N PRO A 69 -8.38 21.56 -6.24
CA PRO A 69 -9.16 20.41 -5.81
C PRO A 69 -9.12 20.22 -4.28
N GLU A 70 -10.27 19.90 -3.66
CA GLU A 70 -10.41 19.80 -2.20
C GLU A 70 -9.48 18.74 -1.58
N GLU A 71 -9.13 17.72 -2.34
CA GLU A 71 -8.24 16.64 -1.91
C GLU A 71 -6.80 17.12 -1.71
N ILE A 72 -6.43 18.27 -2.34
CA ILE A 72 -5.06 18.77 -2.29
C ILE A 72 -4.93 19.79 -1.17
N LYS A 73 -4.54 19.33 0.00
CA LYS A 73 -4.46 20.13 1.25
C LYS A 73 -3.10 20.76 1.49
N SER A 74 -2.04 20.26 0.85
CA SER A 74 -0.67 20.74 1.05
C SER A 74 0.08 20.85 -0.27
N THR A 75 1.24 21.49 -0.26
CA THR A 75 2.14 21.59 -1.43
C THR A 75 2.77 20.27 -1.80
N GLN A 76 2.92 19.37 -0.84
CA GLN A 76 3.42 18.02 -1.03
C GLN A 76 2.58 17.06 -0.19
N GLN A 77 2.05 16.04 -0.82
CA GLN A 77 1.28 15.00 -0.13
C GLN A 77 1.41 13.66 -0.84
N TYR A 78 1.17 12.60 -0.10
CA TYR A 78 1.21 11.23 -0.62
C TYR A 78 -0.20 10.79 -1.03
N GLY A 79 -0.31 10.25 -2.24
CA GLY A 79 -1.55 9.71 -2.78
C GLY A 79 -2.01 8.44 -2.05
N LEU A 80 -3.21 7.98 -2.40
CA LEU A 80 -3.85 6.83 -1.76
C LEU A 80 -3.00 5.55 -1.85
N THR A 81 -2.44 5.26 -3.02
CA THR A 81 -1.63 4.06 -3.26
C THR A 81 -0.37 3.99 -2.39
N VAL A 82 0.29 5.14 -2.12
CA VAL A 82 1.42 5.20 -1.19
C VAL A 82 0.97 4.93 0.25
N LYS A 83 -0.19 5.47 0.64
CA LYS A 83 -0.77 5.25 1.97
C LYS A 83 -1.17 3.78 2.16
N GLU A 84 -1.82 3.19 1.18
CA GLU A 84 -2.18 1.76 1.17
C GLU A 84 -0.95 0.86 1.29
N TYR A 85 0.12 1.19 0.57
CA TYR A 85 1.37 0.46 0.66
C TYR A 85 1.97 0.51 2.07
N ILE A 86 2.02 1.70 2.70
CA ILE A 86 2.49 1.89 4.08
C ILE A 86 1.65 1.07 5.06
N VAL A 87 0.33 1.17 4.98
CA VAL A 87 -0.59 0.45 5.87
C VAL A 87 -0.49 -1.06 5.69
N SER A 88 -0.37 -1.53 4.44
CA SER A 88 -0.20 -2.96 4.14
C SER A 88 1.09 -3.51 4.74
N LEU A 89 2.20 -2.82 4.57
CA LEU A 89 3.48 -3.22 5.17
C LEU A 89 3.44 -3.20 6.71
N TRP A 90 2.78 -2.20 7.29
CA TRP A 90 2.61 -2.11 8.74
C TRP A 90 1.76 -3.25 9.29
N SER A 91 0.63 -3.55 8.65
CA SER A 91 -0.31 -4.57 9.13
C SER A 91 0.22 -6.00 9.00
N ILE A 92 1.05 -6.27 7.98
CA ILE A 92 1.60 -7.61 7.71
C ILE A 92 2.96 -7.79 8.40
N GLY A 93 3.76 -6.73 8.44
CA GLY A 93 5.20 -6.84 8.69
C GLY A 93 5.62 -6.81 10.15
N VAL A 94 4.76 -6.47 11.11
CA VAL A 94 5.11 -6.34 12.56
C VAL A 94 6.49 -5.68 12.74
N THR A 95 6.67 -4.49 12.19
CA THR A 95 7.95 -3.78 12.20
C THR A 95 7.84 -2.44 12.92
N SER A 96 8.96 -1.92 13.44
CA SER A 96 8.99 -0.59 14.05
C SER A 96 8.76 0.51 13.00
N LEU A 97 8.24 1.66 13.43
CA LEU A 97 7.99 2.81 12.54
C LEU A 97 9.28 3.28 11.83
N ASP A 98 10.41 3.31 12.53
CA ASP A 98 11.71 3.64 11.94
C ASP A 98 12.10 2.70 10.78
N ARG A 99 11.95 1.39 10.98
CA ARG A 99 12.24 0.41 9.91
C ARG A 99 11.26 0.52 8.76
N LEU A 100 9.99 0.72 9.06
CA LEU A 100 8.95 0.90 8.05
C LEU A 100 9.22 2.15 7.21
N GLN A 101 9.56 3.27 7.86
CA GLN A 101 9.94 4.51 7.18
C GLN A 101 11.11 4.29 6.21
N LYS A 102 12.19 3.65 6.68
CA LYS A 102 13.38 3.35 5.87
C LYS A 102 13.05 2.43 4.69
N LEU A 103 12.23 1.40 4.92
CA LEU A 103 11.81 0.46 3.89
C LEU A 103 11.01 1.17 2.79
N VAL A 104 10.01 1.96 3.18
CA VAL A 104 9.16 2.73 2.26
C VAL A 104 10.00 3.72 1.46
N SER A 105 10.85 4.50 2.13
CA SER A 105 11.69 5.49 1.46
C SER A 105 12.64 4.84 0.46
N LYS A 106 13.27 3.73 0.83
CA LYS A 106 14.20 3.01 -0.06
C LYS A 106 13.50 2.35 -1.24
N HIS A 107 12.33 1.74 -0.99
CA HIS A 107 11.61 0.97 -2.01
C HIS A 107 10.91 1.87 -3.03
N LEU A 108 10.31 2.96 -2.58
CA LEU A 108 9.59 3.90 -3.44
C LEU A 108 10.46 5.06 -3.95
N GLY A 109 11.69 5.23 -3.43
CA GLY A 109 12.56 6.34 -3.80
C GLY A 109 12.05 7.71 -3.34
N ILE A 110 11.28 7.77 -2.22
CA ILE A 110 10.69 9.00 -1.67
C ILE A 110 11.22 9.27 -0.27
N GLU A 111 11.28 10.55 0.12
CA GLU A 111 11.59 10.94 1.48
C GLU A 111 10.29 11.06 2.29
N VAL A 112 10.02 10.10 3.16
CA VAL A 112 8.91 10.13 4.10
C VAL A 112 9.41 10.15 5.53
N SER A 113 8.87 11.03 6.38
CA SER A 113 9.25 11.07 7.79
C SER A 113 8.50 10.00 8.60
N GLU A 114 9.11 9.57 9.72
CA GLU A 114 8.47 8.64 10.67
C GLU A 114 7.14 9.19 11.21
N GLY A 115 7.09 10.51 11.48
CA GLY A 115 5.85 11.19 11.87
C GLY A 115 4.75 11.11 10.82
N THR A 116 5.12 11.20 9.53
CA THR A 116 4.16 11.05 8.42
C THR A 116 3.64 9.61 8.34
N VAL A 117 4.52 8.62 8.47
CA VAL A 117 4.14 7.20 8.51
C VAL A 117 3.18 6.94 9.67
N SER A 118 3.52 7.42 10.88
CA SER A 118 2.67 7.30 12.07
C SER A 118 1.29 7.94 11.86
N LYS A 119 1.25 9.13 11.25
CA LYS A 119 -0.01 9.83 10.96
C LYS A 119 -0.87 9.04 9.97
N ILE A 120 -0.30 8.53 8.90
CA ILE A 120 -1.03 7.72 7.90
C ILE A 120 -1.67 6.49 8.57
N ILE A 121 -0.94 5.81 9.45
CA ILE A 121 -1.45 4.65 10.19
C ILE A 121 -2.58 5.06 11.15
N ALA A 122 -2.44 6.18 11.87
CA ALA A 122 -3.47 6.68 12.77
C ALA A 122 -4.74 7.11 12.04
N ASP A 123 -4.60 7.79 10.89
CA ASP A 123 -5.72 8.18 10.05
C ASP A 123 -6.48 6.93 9.56
N PHE A 124 -5.76 5.90 9.10
CA PHE A 124 -6.35 4.62 8.69
C PHE A 124 -7.05 3.91 9.85
N ALA A 125 -6.44 3.86 11.03
CA ALA A 125 -7.05 3.27 12.22
C ALA A 125 -8.37 3.97 12.59
N THR A 126 -8.46 5.28 12.43
CA THR A 126 -9.69 6.05 12.63
C THR A 126 -10.78 5.65 11.65
N GLU A 127 -10.45 5.51 10.38
CA GLU A 127 -11.40 5.05 9.35
C GLU A 127 -11.89 3.62 9.62
N CYS A 128 -11.02 2.75 10.13
CA CYS A 128 -11.35 1.36 10.50
C CYS A 128 -12.23 1.27 11.76
N GLY A 129 -12.33 2.32 12.57
CA GLY A 129 -13.10 2.32 13.83
C GLY A 129 -14.54 1.87 13.65
N ARG A 130 -15.22 2.30 12.59
CA ARG A 130 -16.59 1.88 12.27
C ARG A 130 -16.70 0.38 12.02
N ILE A 131 -15.70 -0.21 11.35
CA ILE A 131 -15.65 -1.65 11.08
C ILE A 131 -15.41 -2.40 12.39
N ALA A 132 -14.53 -1.90 13.25
CA ALA A 132 -14.28 -2.47 14.58
C ALA A 132 -15.55 -2.53 15.42
N ASP A 133 -16.39 -1.49 15.40
CA ASP A 133 -17.67 -1.48 16.10
C ASP A 133 -18.64 -2.54 15.56
N VAL A 134 -18.72 -2.71 14.25
CA VAL A 134 -19.53 -3.77 13.61
C VAL A 134 -19.06 -5.16 14.05
N VAL A 135 -17.74 -5.40 14.05
CA VAL A 135 -17.13 -6.66 14.51
C VAL A 135 -17.44 -6.89 16.00
N LYS A 136 -17.31 -5.88 16.84
CA LYS A 136 -17.63 -5.94 18.26
C LYS A 136 -19.08 -6.33 18.51
N ASP A 137 -20.02 -5.71 17.78
CA ASP A 137 -21.45 -5.99 17.95
C ASP A 137 -21.83 -7.37 17.38
N TYR A 138 -21.16 -7.82 16.32
CA TYR A 138 -21.26 -9.19 15.85
C TYR A 138 -20.81 -10.18 16.94
N LEU A 139 -19.62 -10.00 17.50
CA LEU A 139 -19.05 -10.90 18.51
C LEU A 139 -19.88 -10.92 19.81
N LYS A 140 -20.52 -9.82 20.23
CA LYS A 140 -21.44 -9.81 21.37
C LYS A 140 -22.60 -10.80 21.19
N LYS A 141 -23.08 -10.97 19.97
CA LYS A 141 -24.22 -11.86 19.63
C LYS A 141 -23.80 -13.32 19.43
N CYS A 142 -22.50 -13.61 19.28
CA CYS A 142 -22.01 -14.97 19.07
C CYS A 142 -22.21 -15.84 20.32
N ARG A 143 -22.75 -17.03 20.12
CA ARG A 143 -22.99 -18.01 21.20
C ARG A 143 -21.68 -18.61 21.74
N THR A 144 -20.71 -18.87 20.86
CA THR A 144 -19.41 -19.43 21.21
C THR A 144 -18.32 -18.48 20.75
N LYS A 145 -17.46 -18.05 21.65
CA LYS A 145 -16.33 -17.16 21.39
C LYS A 145 -15.16 -17.51 22.29
N GLY A 146 -13.95 -17.30 21.79
CA GLY A 146 -12.72 -17.29 22.57
C GLY A 146 -12.42 -15.90 23.10
N ALA A 147 -11.86 -15.83 24.29
CA ALA A 147 -11.33 -14.57 24.85
C ALA A 147 -9.98 -14.85 25.49
N ASP A 148 -9.04 -13.94 25.31
CA ASP A 148 -7.71 -13.99 25.91
C ASP A 148 -7.21 -12.59 26.21
N GLU A 149 -6.19 -12.48 27.06
CA GLU A 149 -5.60 -11.20 27.44
C GLU A 149 -4.08 -11.29 27.56
N THR A 150 -3.38 -10.26 27.09
CA THR A 150 -1.93 -10.16 27.15
C THR A 150 -1.52 -8.81 27.71
N GLY A 151 -0.60 -8.82 28.71
CA GLY A 151 -0.02 -7.59 29.24
C GLY A 151 0.97 -6.98 28.24
N LEU A 152 0.86 -5.68 28.01
CA LEU A 152 1.83 -4.91 27.23
C LEU A 152 2.23 -3.62 27.97
N ARG A 153 3.44 -3.13 27.73
CA ARG A 153 3.89 -1.85 28.26
C ARG A 153 3.90 -0.78 27.19
N ALA A 154 3.16 0.30 27.46
CA ALA A 154 3.16 1.49 26.64
C ALA A 154 3.43 2.71 27.52
N GLN A 155 4.33 3.60 27.08
CA GLN A 155 4.70 4.81 27.84
C GLN A 155 5.08 4.55 29.31
N GLY A 156 5.75 3.42 29.59
CA GLY A 156 6.17 3.01 30.92
C GLY A 156 5.07 2.41 31.81
N LYS A 157 3.80 2.43 31.39
CA LYS A 157 2.67 1.84 32.10
C LYS A 157 2.28 0.48 31.57
N LEU A 158 1.75 -0.37 32.43
CA LEU A 158 1.17 -1.65 32.05
C LEU A 158 -0.25 -1.43 31.53
N HIS A 159 -0.51 -1.97 30.36
CA HIS A 159 -1.84 -2.05 29.75
C HIS A 159 -2.15 -3.50 29.40
N TRP A 160 -3.38 -3.78 29.12
CA TRP A 160 -3.83 -5.11 28.74
C TRP A 160 -4.44 -5.07 27.35
N LEU A 161 -3.97 -5.92 26.48
CA LEU A 161 -4.57 -6.16 25.17
C LEU A 161 -5.54 -7.33 25.33
N HIS A 162 -6.80 -7.06 25.17
CA HIS A 162 -7.87 -8.04 25.18
C HIS A 162 -8.19 -8.48 23.77
N VAL A 163 -8.35 -9.77 23.58
CA VAL A 163 -8.71 -10.39 22.29
C VAL A 163 -10.03 -11.12 22.51
N VAL A 164 -11.01 -10.87 21.65
CA VAL A 164 -12.25 -11.64 21.56
C VAL A 164 -12.43 -12.10 20.15
N CYS A 165 -12.64 -13.38 19.93
CA CYS A 165 -12.75 -13.95 18.59
C CYS A 165 -13.77 -15.07 18.48
N ASP A 166 -14.23 -15.32 17.25
CA ASP A 166 -14.88 -16.53 16.82
C ASP A 166 -14.19 -17.09 15.56
N ARG A 167 -14.85 -17.99 14.83
CA ARG A 167 -14.30 -18.56 13.57
C ARG A 167 -14.22 -17.57 12.40
N LYS A 168 -14.91 -16.43 12.49
CA LYS A 168 -15.08 -15.47 11.38
C LYS A 168 -14.43 -14.12 11.65
N ALA A 169 -14.33 -13.72 12.92
CA ALA A 169 -13.90 -12.38 13.29
C ALA A 169 -13.06 -12.37 14.58
N THR A 170 -12.16 -11.42 14.67
CA THR A 170 -11.34 -11.13 15.84
C THR A 170 -11.44 -9.65 16.15
N TYR A 171 -11.69 -9.31 17.41
CA TYR A 171 -11.69 -7.95 17.94
C TYR A 171 -10.62 -7.82 19.01
N LEU A 172 -9.78 -6.80 18.87
CA LEU A 172 -8.74 -6.47 19.84
C LEU A 172 -8.99 -5.08 20.40
N TYR A 173 -8.80 -4.91 21.70
CA TYR A 173 -8.82 -3.58 22.33
C TYR A 173 -7.84 -3.54 23.51
N ALA A 174 -7.30 -2.35 23.77
CA ALA A 174 -6.38 -2.11 24.88
C ALA A 174 -7.10 -1.40 26.02
N ASP A 175 -6.83 -1.81 27.26
CA ASP A 175 -7.34 -1.19 28.47
C ASP A 175 -6.23 -1.08 29.53
N GLU A 176 -6.35 -0.16 30.47
CA GLU A 176 -5.45 -0.05 31.62
C GLU A 176 -5.72 -1.15 32.68
N LYS A 177 -6.91 -1.70 32.66
CA LYS A 177 -7.33 -2.74 33.61
C LYS A 177 -7.29 -4.12 32.99
N ARG A 178 -6.87 -5.09 33.83
CA ARG A 178 -7.00 -6.51 33.52
C ARG A 178 -8.44 -6.96 33.83
N GLY A 179 -9.04 -7.63 32.90
CA GLY A 179 -10.38 -8.21 33.05
C GLY A 179 -11.47 -7.37 32.37
N PHE A 180 -12.60 -8.00 32.18
CA PHE A 180 -13.78 -7.46 31.50
C PHE A 180 -14.72 -6.77 32.48
#